data_546485e1bc856988be510bca50a64022
#
_entry.id   546485e1bc856988be510bca50a64022
#
_cell.length_a   1.000
_cell.length_b   1.000
_cell.length_c   1.000
_cell.angle_alpha   90.00
_cell.angle_beta   90.00
_cell.angle_gamma   90.00
#
_symmetry.space_group_name_H-M   'P 1'
#
loop_
_entity.id
_entity.type
_entity.pdbx_description
1 polymer ?
#
loop_
_entity_poly.entity_id
_entity_poly.type
_entity_poly.pdbx_seq_one_letter_code
_entity_poly.pdbx_strand_id
1 'polypeptide(L)'
;YGVKEKNHARASSNAVAELALALLCSCARNTSIAGHTMRENKWEKKAYSKGFELSGKTMGVIGYGRIGQLVGAKGQALGMNVLSVVHRNKPEGCECETMHFVTMDELLSQSDIVVLCAPSGDKPLVDAESLAKMKDGVVIINVSRGANVNEAALLDALNSGKVKAAGLDVWLSEKDPNWALASHPAVSCTPHIGAGTKEAQKRIGAELVDIVENFG
;
A
#
# COMPACT_ATOMS: atom_id res chain seq x y z
N TYR A 1 29.03 11.52 19.58
CA TYR A 1 28.20 12.60 19.05
C TYR A 1 26.83 11.98 18.76
N GLY A 2 25.80 12.29 19.59
CA GLY A 2 24.43 11.83 19.36
C GLY A 2 23.80 12.67 18.26
N VAL A 3 23.57 12.09 17.09
CA VAL A 3 22.80 12.73 16.02
C VAL A 3 21.33 12.63 16.42
N LYS A 4 20.67 13.77 16.67
CA LYS A 4 19.22 13.83 16.87
C LYS A 4 18.55 13.79 15.48
N GLU A 5 17.95 12.67 15.13
CA GLU A 5 17.16 12.52 13.91
C GLU A 5 15.72 12.95 14.18
N LYS A 6 15.24 13.99 13.50
CA LYS A 6 13.81 14.35 13.46
C LYS A 6 13.23 13.89 12.12
N ASN A 7 12.21 13.05 12.16
CA ASN A 7 11.60 12.45 10.98
C ASN A 7 10.34 13.24 10.56
N HIS A 8 10.28 13.65 9.28
CA HIS A 8 9.18 14.40 8.64
C HIS A 8 7.91 13.57 8.33
N ALA A 9 7.77 12.40 8.91
CA ALA A 9 6.72 11.44 8.58
C ALA A 9 5.27 11.94 8.81
N ARG A 10 5.05 13.09 9.47
CA ARG A 10 3.71 13.67 9.68
C ARG A 10 3.22 14.41 8.45
N ALA A 11 4.10 15.16 7.81
CA ALA A 11 3.75 16.09 6.73
C ALA A 11 3.17 15.40 5.49
N SER A 12 3.63 14.18 5.17
CA SER A 12 3.24 13.43 3.97
C SER A 12 2.21 12.33 4.22
N SER A 13 1.86 12.02 5.47
CA SER A 13 1.05 10.83 5.81
C SER A 13 -0.28 10.76 5.05
N ASN A 14 -1.00 11.87 4.91
CA ASN A 14 -2.28 11.88 4.19
C ASN A 14 -2.08 11.67 2.68
N ALA A 15 -1.06 12.30 2.08
CA ALA A 15 -0.77 12.13 0.66
C ALA A 15 -0.44 10.66 0.33
N VAL A 16 0.38 10.00 1.16
CA VAL A 16 0.71 8.57 1.01
C VAL A 16 -0.55 7.70 1.15
N ALA A 17 -1.41 7.99 2.13
CA ALA A 17 -2.66 7.25 2.31
C ALA A 17 -3.62 7.42 1.11
N GLU A 18 -3.68 8.59 0.52
CA GLU A 18 -4.47 8.85 -0.69
C GLU A 18 -3.92 8.10 -1.91
N LEU A 19 -2.58 8.05 -2.07
CA LEU A 19 -1.97 7.26 -3.13
C LEU A 19 -2.23 5.75 -2.94
N ALA A 20 -2.20 5.24 -1.70
CA ALA A 20 -2.55 3.84 -1.42
C ALA A 20 -3.97 3.52 -1.92
N LEU A 21 -4.94 4.41 -1.67
CA LEU A 21 -6.31 4.28 -2.18
C LEU A 21 -6.38 4.38 -3.71
N ALA A 22 -5.63 5.29 -4.31
CA ALA A 22 -5.59 5.43 -5.77
C ALA A 22 -5.07 4.14 -6.43
N LEU A 23 -4.00 3.56 -5.90
CA LEU A 23 -3.46 2.27 -6.36
C LEU A 23 -4.46 1.13 -6.14
N LEU A 24 -5.11 1.07 -4.97
CA LEU A 24 -6.15 0.09 -4.67
C LEU A 24 -7.32 0.18 -5.66
N CYS A 25 -7.85 1.38 -5.88
CA CYS A 25 -8.93 1.61 -6.84
C CYS A 25 -8.50 1.27 -8.28
N SER A 26 -7.23 1.54 -8.61
CA SER A 26 -6.67 1.18 -9.92
C SER A 26 -6.58 -0.35 -10.08
N CYS A 27 -6.14 -1.08 -9.07
CA CYS A 27 -6.16 -2.55 -9.06
C CYS A 27 -7.59 -3.11 -9.15
N ALA A 28 -8.54 -2.52 -8.41
CA ALA A 28 -9.92 -2.98 -8.40
C ALA A 28 -10.64 -2.80 -9.75
N ARG A 29 -10.32 -1.74 -10.49
CA ARG A 29 -11.05 -1.32 -11.68
C ARG A 29 -10.19 -1.27 -12.95
N ASN A 30 -8.95 -1.77 -12.92
CA ASN A 30 -8.01 -1.83 -14.05
C ASN A 30 -7.72 -0.45 -14.69
N THR A 31 -7.81 0.66 -13.96
CA THR A 31 -7.78 2.00 -14.55
C THR A 31 -6.42 2.35 -15.15
N SER A 32 -5.31 1.88 -14.57
CA SER A 32 -3.97 2.12 -15.10
C SER A 32 -3.80 1.49 -16.48
N ILE A 33 -4.01 0.18 -16.60
CA ILE A 33 -3.84 -0.54 -17.87
C ILE A 33 -4.88 -0.14 -18.90
N ALA A 34 -6.13 0.10 -18.50
CA ALA A 34 -7.17 0.57 -19.40
C ALA A 34 -6.85 1.96 -19.96
N GLY A 35 -6.36 2.88 -19.12
CA GLY A 35 -5.91 4.19 -19.55
C GLY A 35 -4.71 4.13 -20.51
N HIS A 36 -3.80 3.17 -20.29
CA HIS A 36 -2.66 2.94 -21.17
C HIS A 36 -3.12 2.52 -22.58
N THR A 37 -3.95 1.48 -22.67
CA THR A 37 -4.44 0.96 -23.96
C THR A 37 -5.33 1.96 -24.71
N MET A 38 -6.10 2.79 -23.98
CA MET A 38 -6.86 3.89 -24.63
C MET A 38 -5.94 4.90 -25.31
N ARG A 39 -4.77 5.22 -24.73
CA ARG A 39 -3.76 6.11 -25.36
C ARG A 39 -3.10 5.46 -26.59
N GLU A 40 -3.13 4.14 -26.67
CA GLU A 40 -2.69 3.37 -27.87
C GLU A 40 -3.80 3.21 -28.91
N ASN A 41 -4.93 3.92 -28.78
CA ASN A 41 -6.11 3.82 -29.64
C ASN A 41 -6.75 2.42 -29.67
N LYS A 42 -6.65 1.66 -28.56
CA LYS A 42 -7.25 0.33 -28.39
C LYS A 42 -8.48 0.41 -27.49
N TRP A 43 -9.61 -0.12 -27.97
CA TRP A 43 -10.88 -0.19 -27.25
C TRP A 43 -11.09 -1.58 -26.62
N GLU A 44 -10.48 -1.82 -25.46
CA GLU A 44 -10.41 -3.13 -24.81
C GLU A 44 -11.48 -3.30 -23.70
N LYS A 45 -12.72 -2.84 -23.95
CA LYS A 45 -13.82 -2.87 -22.98
C LYS A 45 -13.99 -4.24 -22.32
N LYS A 46 -13.97 -5.33 -23.10
CA LYS A 46 -14.20 -6.69 -22.62
C LYS A 46 -13.08 -7.17 -21.69
N ALA A 47 -11.83 -6.81 -21.99
CA ALA A 47 -10.67 -7.21 -21.19
C ALA A 47 -10.71 -6.60 -19.78
N TYR A 48 -11.19 -5.36 -19.63
CA TYR A 48 -11.17 -4.61 -18.37
C TYR A 48 -12.50 -4.54 -17.63
N SER A 49 -13.55 -5.22 -18.13
CA SER A 49 -14.88 -5.23 -17.49
C SER A 49 -15.02 -6.20 -16.31
N LYS A 50 -13.95 -6.91 -15.92
CA LYS A 50 -13.93 -7.87 -14.79
C LYS A 50 -13.33 -7.26 -13.51
N GLY A 51 -13.64 -6.00 -13.22
CA GLY A 51 -13.28 -5.36 -11.98
C GLY A 51 -14.06 -5.93 -10.78
N PHE A 52 -13.69 -5.48 -9.58
CA PHE A 52 -14.42 -5.83 -8.35
C PHE A 52 -14.72 -4.55 -7.53
N GLU A 53 -15.70 -4.64 -6.65
CA GLU A 53 -16.07 -3.58 -5.70
C GLU A 53 -15.32 -3.79 -4.39
N LEU A 54 -15.02 -2.67 -3.69
CA LEU A 54 -14.32 -2.67 -2.40
C LEU A 54 -15.28 -2.88 -1.23
N SER A 55 -16.52 -2.40 -1.36
CA SER A 55 -17.53 -2.51 -0.31
C SER A 55 -17.75 -3.97 0.11
N GLY A 56 -17.77 -4.20 1.43
CA GLY A 56 -17.94 -5.53 2.02
C GLY A 56 -16.66 -6.39 2.04
N LYS A 57 -15.56 -5.94 1.40
CA LYS A 57 -14.28 -6.67 1.44
C LYS A 57 -13.48 -6.36 2.69
N THR A 58 -12.57 -7.26 3.02
CA THR A 58 -11.65 -7.12 4.16
C THR A 58 -10.30 -6.59 3.70
N MET A 59 -9.88 -5.48 4.28
CA MET A 59 -8.58 -4.87 4.08
C MET A 59 -7.68 -5.11 5.31
N GLY A 60 -6.61 -5.87 5.14
CA GLY A 60 -5.56 -6.03 6.15
C GLY A 60 -4.52 -4.91 6.01
N VAL A 61 -4.32 -4.13 7.06
CA VAL A 61 -3.31 -3.06 7.11
C VAL A 61 -2.15 -3.51 7.99
N ILE A 62 -1.00 -3.80 7.38
CA ILE A 62 0.21 -4.15 8.12
C ILE A 62 0.99 -2.88 8.43
N GLY A 63 1.00 -2.52 9.73
CA GLY A 63 1.56 -1.26 10.22
C GLY A 63 0.49 -0.19 10.46
N TYR A 64 -0.10 -0.17 11.66
CA TYR A 64 -1.19 0.75 12.02
C TYR A 64 -0.68 2.04 12.69
N GLY A 65 0.40 2.60 12.14
CA GLY A 65 0.89 3.92 12.45
C GLY A 65 0.04 5.03 11.79
N ARG A 66 0.59 6.24 11.67
CA ARG A 66 -0.12 7.40 11.08
C ARG A 66 -0.70 7.13 9.70
N ILE A 67 0.09 6.52 8.79
CA ILE A 67 -0.37 6.19 7.44
C ILE A 67 -1.42 5.08 7.50
N GLY A 68 -1.15 4.01 8.24
CA GLY A 68 -2.06 2.86 8.34
C GLY A 68 -3.43 3.23 8.91
N GLN A 69 -3.49 4.11 9.91
CA GLN A 69 -4.75 4.63 10.46
C GLN A 69 -5.55 5.43 9.41
N LEU A 70 -4.87 6.29 8.64
CA LEU A 70 -5.52 7.04 7.56
C LEU A 70 -6.00 6.13 6.42
N VAL A 71 -5.24 5.10 6.06
CA VAL A 71 -5.64 4.09 5.08
C VAL A 71 -6.85 3.31 5.60
N GLY A 72 -6.80 2.85 6.86
CA GLY A 72 -7.90 2.12 7.49
C GLY A 72 -9.20 2.94 7.51
N ALA A 73 -9.14 4.18 7.98
CA ALA A 73 -10.29 5.08 8.01
C ALA A 73 -10.89 5.33 6.61
N LYS A 74 -10.03 5.50 5.59
CA LYS A 74 -10.48 5.65 4.19
C LYS A 74 -11.10 4.37 3.66
N GLY A 75 -10.54 3.20 4.01
CA GLY A 75 -11.11 1.89 3.65
C GLY A 75 -12.50 1.68 4.26
N GLN A 76 -12.68 2.02 5.54
CA GLN A 76 -14.00 1.97 6.20
C GLN A 76 -15.01 2.91 5.51
N ALA A 77 -14.59 4.12 5.11
CA ALA A 77 -15.44 5.04 4.36
C ALA A 77 -15.89 4.49 2.99
N LEU A 78 -15.14 3.54 2.42
CA LEU A 78 -15.51 2.78 1.21
C LEU A 78 -16.32 1.50 1.52
N GLY A 79 -16.75 1.32 2.76
CA GLY A 79 -17.55 0.16 3.18
C GLY A 79 -16.75 -1.12 3.37
N MET A 80 -15.45 -1.03 3.61
CA MET A 80 -14.59 -2.19 3.88
C MET A 80 -14.53 -2.50 5.37
N ASN A 81 -14.31 -3.78 5.69
CA ASN A 81 -13.84 -4.19 7.01
C ASN A 81 -12.32 -4.06 7.07
N VAL A 82 -11.78 -3.59 8.20
CA VAL A 82 -10.35 -3.35 8.36
C VAL A 82 -9.79 -4.26 9.45
N LEU A 83 -8.74 -4.97 9.13
CA LEU A 83 -7.94 -5.73 10.08
C LEU A 83 -6.55 -5.11 10.19
N SER A 84 -5.96 -5.12 11.38
CA SER A 84 -4.57 -4.73 11.54
C SER A 84 -3.86 -5.56 12.60
N VAL A 85 -2.52 -5.53 12.56
CA VAL A 85 -1.66 -6.15 13.57
C VAL A 85 -1.01 -5.04 14.39
N VAL A 86 -1.10 -5.14 15.70
CA VAL A 86 -0.43 -4.22 16.62
C VAL A 86 0.99 -4.70 16.87
N HIS A 87 1.98 -3.89 16.56
CA HIS A 87 3.37 -4.23 16.79
C HIS A 87 3.91 -3.72 18.15
N ARG A 88 3.44 -2.57 18.66
CA ARG A 88 3.94 -1.97 19.91
C ARG A 88 2.84 -1.43 20.82
N ASN A 89 2.05 -0.48 20.35
CA ASN A 89 0.96 0.10 21.13
C ASN A 89 -0.30 0.16 20.26
N LYS A 90 -1.37 -0.47 20.74
CA LYS A 90 -2.70 -0.35 20.15
C LYS A 90 -3.21 1.06 20.43
N PRO A 91 -3.57 1.87 19.42
CA PRO A 91 -4.22 3.15 19.68
C PRO A 91 -5.54 2.95 20.41
N GLU A 92 -5.77 3.72 21.47
CA GLU A 92 -7.03 3.64 22.21
C GLU A 92 -8.21 4.06 21.36
N GLY A 93 -9.34 3.37 21.50
CA GLY A 93 -10.61 3.73 20.87
C GLY A 93 -10.68 3.54 19.36
N CYS A 94 -9.70 2.90 18.71
CA CYS A 94 -9.73 2.71 17.26
C CYS A 94 -10.45 1.42 16.81
N GLU A 95 -10.76 0.49 17.73
CA GLU A 95 -11.60 -0.69 17.42
C GLU A 95 -13.07 -0.31 17.37
N CYS A 96 -13.76 -0.82 16.37
CA CYS A 96 -15.20 -0.68 16.20
C CYS A 96 -15.72 -1.90 15.41
N GLU A 97 -17.00 -1.92 15.06
CA GLU A 97 -17.63 -3.01 14.32
C GLU A 97 -16.89 -3.40 13.03
N THR A 98 -16.25 -2.43 12.36
CA THR A 98 -15.57 -2.60 11.07
C THR A 98 -14.05 -2.49 11.16
N MET A 99 -13.45 -2.43 12.37
CA MET A 99 -12.01 -2.35 12.59
C MET A 99 -11.59 -3.20 13.79
N HIS A 100 -10.73 -4.20 13.54
CA HIS A 100 -10.25 -5.12 14.56
C HIS A 100 -8.73 -5.33 14.50
N PHE A 101 -8.12 -5.55 15.65
CA PHE A 101 -6.75 -6.02 15.76
C PHE A 101 -6.72 -7.54 15.91
N VAL A 102 -5.89 -8.17 15.07
CA VAL A 102 -5.77 -9.63 14.94
C VAL A 102 -4.30 -10.05 14.88
N THR A 103 -4.04 -11.33 14.94
CA THR A 103 -2.69 -11.87 14.67
C THR A 103 -2.31 -11.69 13.21
N MET A 104 -1.02 -11.80 12.88
CA MET A 104 -0.55 -11.73 11.49
C MET A 104 -1.18 -12.83 10.63
N ASP A 105 -1.25 -14.07 11.15
CA ASP A 105 -1.82 -15.19 10.40
C ASP A 105 -3.32 -15.01 10.13
N GLU A 106 -4.06 -14.47 11.08
CA GLU A 106 -5.48 -14.10 10.88
C GLU A 106 -5.63 -13.00 9.84
N LEU A 107 -4.80 -11.94 9.91
CA LEU A 107 -4.82 -10.87 8.91
C LEU A 107 -4.56 -11.44 7.50
N LEU A 108 -3.51 -12.23 7.33
CA LEU A 108 -3.16 -12.80 6.03
C LEU A 108 -4.27 -13.71 5.49
N SER A 109 -4.83 -14.59 6.32
CA SER A 109 -5.85 -15.56 5.89
C SER A 109 -7.23 -14.96 5.65
N GLN A 110 -7.55 -13.82 6.27
CA GLN A 110 -8.89 -13.22 6.17
C GLN A 110 -8.97 -12.03 5.20
N SER A 111 -7.83 -11.44 4.81
CA SER A 111 -7.83 -10.24 3.97
C SER A 111 -8.02 -10.56 2.48
N ASP A 112 -8.87 -9.77 1.83
CA ASP A 112 -9.01 -9.72 0.37
C ASP A 112 -7.96 -8.76 -0.23
N ILE A 113 -7.60 -7.73 0.54
CA ILE A 113 -6.58 -6.74 0.20
C ILE A 113 -5.59 -6.64 1.37
N VAL A 114 -4.29 -6.63 1.09
CA VAL A 114 -3.24 -6.38 2.09
C VAL A 114 -2.50 -5.10 1.73
N VAL A 115 -2.50 -4.12 2.64
CA VAL A 115 -1.83 -2.83 2.47
C VAL A 115 -0.65 -2.74 3.43
N LEU A 116 0.54 -2.50 2.88
CA LEU A 116 1.78 -2.39 3.65
C LEU A 116 2.04 -0.92 4.00
N CYS A 117 2.02 -0.62 5.29
CA CYS A 117 2.28 0.70 5.88
C CYS A 117 3.37 0.67 6.97
N ALA A 118 4.02 -0.48 7.16
CA ALA A 118 5.07 -0.69 8.15
C ALA A 118 6.45 -0.28 7.63
N PRO A 119 7.39 0.13 8.50
CA PRO A 119 8.80 0.23 8.13
C PRO A 119 9.34 -1.14 7.71
N SER A 120 10.47 -1.16 7.00
CA SER A 120 11.16 -2.43 6.70
C SER A 120 11.75 -3.05 7.96
N GLY A 121 11.65 -4.37 8.05
CA GLY A 121 12.32 -5.21 9.04
C GLY A 121 13.45 -6.01 8.40
N ASP A 122 13.91 -7.05 9.10
CA ASP A 122 14.99 -7.93 8.65
C ASP A 122 14.54 -8.87 7.50
N LYS A 123 13.24 -9.08 7.37
CA LYS A 123 12.63 -9.92 6.33
C LYS A 123 11.49 -9.18 5.64
N PRO A 124 11.21 -9.50 4.37
CA PRO A 124 10.02 -9.02 3.69
C PRO A 124 8.74 -9.42 4.44
N LEU A 125 7.73 -8.57 4.39
CA LEU A 125 6.38 -8.86 4.91
C LEU A 125 5.57 -9.71 3.92
N VAL A 126 5.88 -9.57 2.63
CA VAL A 126 5.29 -10.34 1.54
C VAL A 126 6.40 -11.15 0.88
N ASP A 127 6.37 -12.44 1.08
CA ASP A 127 7.25 -13.47 0.53
C ASP A 127 6.45 -14.74 0.20
N ALA A 128 7.12 -15.79 -0.24
CA ALA A 128 6.44 -17.04 -0.61
C ALA A 128 5.67 -17.67 0.57
N GLU A 129 6.20 -17.58 1.81
CA GLU A 129 5.55 -18.13 3.00
C GLU A 129 4.28 -17.36 3.35
N SER A 130 4.36 -16.03 3.42
CA SER A 130 3.21 -15.17 3.73
C SER A 130 2.14 -15.23 2.62
N LEU A 131 2.55 -15.26 1.35
CA LEU A 131 1.65 -15.44 0.21
C LEU A 131 0.88 -16.76 0.27
N ALA A 132 1.53 -17.85 0.71
CA ALA A 132 0.86 -19.15 0.86
C ALA A 132 -0.29 -19.12 1.90
N LYS A 133 -0.18 -18.24 2.92
CA LYS A 133 -1.21 -18.05 3.95
C LYS A 133 -2.36 -17.14 3.51
N MET A 134 -2.15 -16.32 2.49
CA MET A 134 -3.16 -15.37 1.98
C MET A 134 -4.25 -16.08 1.17
N LYS A 135 -5.39 -15.41 1.00
CA LYS A 135 -6.45 -15.86 0.10
C LYS A 135 -5.97 -15.92 -1.35
N ASP A 136 -6.52 -16.86 -2.11
CA ASP A 136 -6.35 -16.84 -3.57
C ASP A 136 -7.05 -15.62 -4.16
N GLY A 137 -6.36 -14.92 -5.06
CA GLY A 137 -6.86 -13.69 -5.63
C GLY A 137 -6.71 -12.45 -4.73
N VAL A 138 -5.86 -12.51 -3.70
CA VAL A 138 -5.53 -11.36 -2.85
C VAL A 138 -4.95 -10.20 -3.68
N VAL A 139 -5.18 -8.97 -3.23
CA VAL A 139 -4.57 -7.76 -3.80
C VAL A 139 -3.52 -7.22 -2.82
N ILE A 140 -2.33 -6.89 -3.32
CA ILE A 140 -1.22 -6.37 -2.52
C ILE A 140 -0.99 -4.90 -2.85
N ILE A 141 -0.97 -4.02 -1.83
CA ILE A 141 -0.65 -2.60 -1.99
C ILE A 141 0.58 -2.29 -1.14
N ASN A 142 1.64 -1.77 -1.76
CA ASN A 142 2.84 -1.35 -1.03
C ASN A 142 3.14 0.14 -1.28
N VAL A 143 2.95 0.94 -0.24
CA VAL A 143 3.28 2.37 -0.17
C VAL A 143 4.28 2.67 0.96
N SER A 144 4.96 1.64 1.46
CA SER A 144 5.86 1.75 2.61
C SER A 144 7.34 1.71 2.23
N ARG A 145 7.88 0.54 1.98
CA ARG A 145 9.27 0.32 1.57
C ARG A 145 9.34 -0.85 0.58
N GLY A 146 10.19 -0.75 -0.45
CA GLY A 146 10.40 -1.82 -1.42
C GLY A 146 10.83 -3.14 -0.77
N ALA A 147 11.71 -3.08 0.23
CA ALA A 147 12.20 -4.25 0.96
C ALA A 147 11.10 -5.04 1.72
N ASN A 148 9.90 -4.49 1.87
CA ASN A 148 8.78 -5.21 2.47
C ASN A 148 8.17 -6.27 1.55
N VAL A 149 8.56 -6.31 0.28
CA VAL A 149 8.07 -7.26 -0.71
C VAL A 149 9.24 -8.00 -1.35
N ASN A 150 9.19 -9.33 -1.35
CA ASN A 150 10.02 -10.12 -2.24
C ASN A 150 9.43 -10.04 -3.65
N GLU A 151 10.03 -9.22 -4.49
CA GLU A 151 9.52 -8.90 -5.84
C GLU A 151 9.44 -10.13 -6.75
N ALA A 152 10.38 -11.09 -6.62
CA ALA A 152 10.34 -12.33 -7.39
C ALA A 152 9.15 -13.21 -6.96
N ALA A 153 8.95 -13.39 -5.66
CA ALA A 153 7.80 -14.15 -5.14
C ALA A 153 6.46 -13.49 -5.51
N LEU A 154 6.39 -12.16 -5.50
CA LEU A 154 5.19 -11.45 -5.93
C LEU A 154 4.92 -11.64 -7.43
N LEU A 155 5.96 -11.59 -8.28
CA LEU A 155 5.81 -11.82 -9.72
C LEU A 155 5.32 -13.25 -10.01
N ASP A 156 5.88 -14.25 -9.34
CA ASP A 156 5.43 -15.65 -9.46
C ASP A 156 3.97 -15.81 -9.01
N ALA A 157 3.58 -15.12 -7.91
CA ALA A 157 2.23 -15.16 -7.40
C ALA A 157 1.21 -14.45 -8.33
N LEU A 158 1.62 -13.38 -9.03
CA LEU A 158 0.81 -12.73 -10.07
C LEU A 158 0.64 -13.65 -11.28
N ASN A 159 1.73 -14.27 -11.75
CA ASN A 159 1.71 -15.19 -12.89
C ASN A 159 0.83 -16.44 -12.63
N SER A 160 0.83 -16.95 -11.40
CA SER A 160 0.01 -18.10 -11.02
C SER A 160 -1.44 -17.75 -10.70
N GLY A 161 -1.78 -16.47 -10.57
CA GLY A 161 -3.11 -15.99 -10.14
C GLY A 161 -3.36 -16.07 -8.63
N LYS A 162 -2.37 -16.45 -7.83
CA LYS A 162 -2.44 -16.37 -6.36
C LYS A 162 -2.66 -14.93 -5.89
N VAL A 163 -1.96 -13.98 -6.50
CA VAL A 163 -2.20 -12.54 -6.37
C VAL A 163 -2.96 -12.07 -7.60
N LYS A 164 -4.10 -11.44 -7.40
CA LYS A 164 -4.95 -10.93 -8.49
C LYS A 164 -4.41 -9.64 -9.10
N ALA A 165 -3.90 -8.76 -8.25
CA ALA A 165 -3.33 -7.48 -8.67
C ALA A 165 -2.38 -6.94 -7.59
N ALA A 166 -1.47 -6.05 -7.98
CA ALA A 166 -0.62 -5.34 -7.05
C ALA A 166 -0.56 -3.84 -7.36
N GLY A 167 -0.55 -3.01 -6.31
CA GLY A 167 -0.35 -1.57 -6.36
C GLY A 167 0.99 -1.22 -5.68
N LEU A 168 1.95 -0.69 -6.42
CA LEU A 168 3.31 -0.49 -5.92
C LEU A 168 3.76 0.95 -6.15
N ASP A 169 4.10 1.66 -5.07
CA ASP A 169 4.74 2.99 -5.15
C ASP A 169 6.25 2.92 -4.88
N VAL A 170 6.70 1.84 -4.25
CA VAL A 170 8.08 1.66 -3.77
C VAL A 170 8.68 0.36 -4.30
N TRP A 171 9.99 0.38 -4.54
CA TRP A 171 10.73 -0.67 -5.21
C TRP A 171 11.97 -1.06 -4.41
N LEU A 172 12.42 -2.31 -4.55
CA LEU A 172 13.65 -2.77 -3.89
C LEU A 172 14.86 -1.97 -4.38
N SER A 173 14.90 -1.65 -5.67
CA SER A 173 15.85 -0.73 -6.29
C SER A 173 15.09 0.37 -7.02
N GLU A 174 15.19 1.62 -6.55
CA GLU A 174 14.52 2.76 -7.18
C GLU A 174 15.23 3.26 -8.45
N LYS A 175 16.53 2.95 -8.57
CA LYS A 175 17.33 3.33 -9.75
C LYS A 175 17.12 2.37 -10.93
N ASP A 176 16.86 1.10 -10.61
CA ASP A 176 16.62 0.05 -11.59
C ASP A 176 15.53 -0.89 -11.03
N PRO A 177 14.26 -0.49 -11.15
CA PRO A 177 13.12 -1.29 -10.68
C PRO A 177 13.03 -2.62 -11.42
N ASN A 178 12.36 -3.58 -10.80
CA ASN A 178 12.00 -4.83 -11.46
C ASN A 178 11.00 -4.56 -12.60
N TRP A 179 11.53 -4.33 -13.82
CA TRP A 179 10.73 -3.97 -14.99
C TRP A 179 9.76 -5.08 -15.41
N ALA A 180 10.07 -6.35 -15.14
CA ALA A 180 9.14 -7.46 -15.40
C ALA A 180 7.90 -7.34 -14.50
N LEU A 181 8.10 -6.98 -13.24
CA LEU A 181 7.00 -6.73 -12.29
C LEU A 181 6.25 -5.43 -12.64
N ALA A 182 6.97 -4.34 -12.92
CA ALA A 182 6.37 -3.04 -13.25
C ALA A 182 5.53 -3.07 -14.55
N SER A 183 5.93 -3.92 -15.51
CA SER A 183 5.23 -4.09 -16.80
C SER A 183 4.12 -5.15 -16.76
N HIS A 184 3.96 -5.85 -15.64
CA HIS A 184 2.92 -6.87 -15.53
C HIS A 184 1.53 -6.23 -15.61
N PRO A 185 0.59 -6.74 -16.44
CA PRO A 185 -0.70 -6.10 -16.71
C PRO A 185 -1.61 -5.96 -15.48
N ALA A 186 -1.41 -6.79 -14.45
CA ALA A 186 -2.14 -6.71 -13.18
C ALA A 186 -1.44 -5.81 -12.13
N VAL A 187 -0.36 -5.10 -12.50
CA VAL A 187 0.34 -4.17 -11.62
C VAL A 187 0.00 -2.73 -11.97
N SER A 188 -0.46 -1.98 -10.97
CA SER A 188 -0.58 -0.53 -11.02
C SER A 188 0.58 0.06 -10.22
N CYS A 189 1.46 0.83 -10.86
CA CYS A 189 2.67 1.28 -10.17
C CYS A 189 2.98 2.76 -10.40
N THR A 190 3.76 3.31 -9.49
CA THR A 190 4.23 4.70 -9.50
C THR A 190 5.70 4.76 -9.05
N PRO A 191 6.46 5.78 -9.46
CA PRO A 191 7.88 5.90 -9.17
C PRO A 191 8.15 6.65 -7.84
N HIS A 192 7.66 6.11 -6.72
CA HIS A 192 7.82 6.63 -5.36
C HIS A 192 7.34 8.08 -5.21
N ILE A 193 6.09 8.31 -5.52
CA ILE A 193 5.46 9.64 -5.49
C ILE A 193 4.49 9.85 -4.31
N GLY A 194 4.48 8.95 -3.32
CA GLY A 194 3.54 9.00 -2.19
C GLY A 194 3.50 10.34 -1.47
N ALA A 195 4.64 11.04 -1.33
CA ALA A 195 4.72 12.39 -0.78
C ALA A 195 4.63 13.50 -1.84
N GLY A 196 4.41 13.18 -3.10
CA GLY A 196 4.53 14.08 -4.25
C GLY A 196 3.31 14.98 -4.48
N THR A 197 2.77 15.62 -3.43
CA THR A 197 1.70 16.61 -3.54
C THR A 197 2.18 18.00 -3.12
N LYS A 198 1.60 19.05 -3.69
CA LYS A 198 1.93 20.46 -3.32
C LYS A 198 1.72 20.70 -1.84
N GLU A 199 0.65 20.16 -1.28
CA GLU A 199 0.28 20.30 0.12
C GLU A 199 1.26 19.58 1.05
N ALA A 200 1.68 18.35 0.71
CA ALA A 200 2.67 17.60 1.45
C ALA A 200 4.04 18.30 1.41
N GLN A 201 4.47 18.74 0.23
CA GLN A 201 5.73 19.47 0.07
C GLN A 201 5.76 20.80 0.85
N LYS A 202 4.64 21.53 0.87
CA LYS A 202 4.51 22.74 1.69
C LYS A 202 4.63 22.44 3.19
N ARG A 203 3.98 21.38 3.67
CA ARG A 203 4.08 20.96 5.08
C ARG A 203 5.49 20.48 5.44
N ILE A 204 6.14 19.69 4.55
CA ILE A 204 7.53 19.24 4.73
C ILE A 204 8.47 20.45 4.82
N GLY A 205 8.31 21.44 3.94
CA GLY A 205 9.11 22.67 3.98
C GLY A 205 8.92 23.46 5.29
N ALA A 206 7.70 23.58 5.78
CA ALA A 206 7.42 24.24 7.05
C ALA A 206 8.04 23.51 8.26
N GLU A 207 7.94 22.15 8.28
CA GLU A 207 8.58 21.33 9.34
C GLU A 207 10.10 21.44 9.29
N LEU A 208 10.73 21.54 8.11
CA LEU A 208 12.17 21.74 7.95
C LEU A 208 12.60 23.08 8.54
N VAL A 209 11.88 24.16 8.26
CA VAL A 209 12.16 25.50 8.82
C VAL A 209 12.05 25.46 10.34
N ASP A 210 10.99 24.89 10.89
CA ASP A 210 10.79 24.77 12.35
C ASP A 210 11.94 23.96 13.01
N ILE A 211 12.41 22.89 12.36
CA ILE A 211 13.53 22.11 12.87
C ILE A 211 14.81 22.94 12.89
N VAL A 212 15.10 23.67 11.81
CA VAL A 212 16.33 24.49 11.71
C VAL A 212 16.31 25.62 12.73
N GLU A 213 15.16 26.28 12.93
CA GLU A 213 14.99 27.39 13.86
C GLU A 213 15.02 26.94 15.33
N ASN A 214 14.54 25.71 15.62
CA ASN A 214 14.43 25.16 16.98
C ASN A 214 15.43 24.04 17.26
N PHE A 215 16.50 23.92 16.48
CA PHE A 215 17.57 22.95 16.68
C PHE A 215 18.58 23.49 17.69
N GLY A 216 18.20 23.43 18.98
CA GLY A 216 19.02 23.77 20.13
C GLY A 216 19.22 22.58 21.05
#